data_e914ffebd7babf40f58886bd8672c590
#
_entry.id   e914ffebd7babf40f58886bd8672c590
#
_cell.length_a   1.000
_cell.length_b   1.000
_cell.length_c   1.000
_cell.angle_alpha   90.00
_cell.angle_beta   90.00
_cell.angle_gamma   90.00
#
_symmetry.space_group_name_H-M   'P 1'
#
loop_
_entity.id
_entity.type
_entity.pdbx_description
1 polymer ?
#
loop_
_entity_poly.entity_id
_entity_poly.type
_entity_poly.pdbx_seq_one_letter_code
_entity_poly.pdbx_strand_id
1 'polypeptide(L)'
;MQRYIKLDSFTAVGPGETANVVLQTGSRYDEIHLKSNQIDQIERVTLTLNAVELFSLTLDELKMLDAYNRVEYISTGHISLPLGLNEAVMLDAQVATGLVTGPGDNAVLEVKFADTAISPTLKGFANVSAHNGVRARVRRFIRYTIPVTGAGQIDFTSLVKGPD
;
A
#
# COMPACT_ATOMS: atom_id res chain seq x y z
N MET A 1 -5.29 -18.19 -10.91
CA MET A 1 -6.58 -18.03 -10.23
C MET A 1 -6.40 -17.04 -9.10
N GLN A 2 -7.12 -15.93 -9.13
CA GLN A 2 -7.10 -14.90 -8.08
C GLN A 2 -8.02 -15.34 -6.93
N ARG A 3 -7.62 -15.14 -5.70
CA ARG A 3 -8.42 -15.44 -4.50
C ARG A 3 -8.47 -14.21 -3.60
N TYR A 4 -9.62 -13.99 -2.99
CA TYR A 4 -9.82 -12.98 -1.96
C TYR A 4 -9.64 -13.62 -0.60
N ILE A 5 -8.70 -13.14 0.19
CA ILE A 5 -8.40 -13.67 1.51
C ILE A 5 -8.54 -12.56 2.56
N LYS A 6 -8.88 -12.94 3.78
CA LYS A 6 -8.82 -12.05 4.93
C LYS A 6 -7.40 -12.12 5.50
N LEU A 7 -6.82 -10.95 5.80
CA LEU A 7 -5.55 -10.86 6.52
C LEU A 7 -5.74 -11.25 7.99
N ASP A 8 -4.66 -11.58 8.65
CA ASP A 8 -4.64 -11.77 10.10
C ASP A 8 -5.09 -10.50 10.84
N SER A 9 -5.41 -10.64 12.11
CA SER A 9 -5.85 -9.50 12.90
C SER A 9 -4.69 -8.51 13.11
N PHE A 10 -4.99 -7.23 12.94
CA PHE A 10 -4.04 -6.18 13.28
C PHE A 10 -3.83 -6.12 14.79
N THR A 11 -2.60 -5.88 15.20
CA THR A 11 -2.23 -5.60 16.59
C THR A 11 -2.24 -4.09 16.83
N ALA A 12 -2.37 -3.66 18.08
CA ALA A 12 -2.28 -2.25 18.49
C ALA A 12 -3.24 -1.30 17.73
N VAL A 13 -4.49 -1.71 17.53
CA VAL A 13 -5.50 -0.84 16.93
C VAL A 13 -6.05 0.10 18.00
N GLY A 14 -5.65 1.38 17.96
CA GLY A 14 -6.05 2.39 18.95
C GLY A 14 -5.77 3.81 18.48
N PRO A 15 -6.30 4.82 19.19
CA PRO A 15 -6.00 6.23 18.92
C PRO A 15 -4.50 6.51 19.06
N GLY A 16 -3.89 7.19 18.08
CA GLY A 16 -2.47 7.50 18.05
C GLY A 16 -1.53 6.30 17.88
N GLU A 17 -2.07 5.08 17.85
CA GLU A 17 -1.29 3.86 17.74
C GLU A 17 -1.01 3.48 16.29
N THR A 18 0.04 2.68 16.10
CA THR A 18 0.35 2.07 14.82
C THR A 18 -0.07 0.61 14.82
N ALA A 19 -1.18 0.33 14.16
CA ALA A 19 -1.66 -1.02 13.96
C ALA A 19 -0.80 -1.74 12.93
N ASN A 20 -0.41 -2.99 13.19
CA ASN A 20 0.42 -3.74 12.27
C ASN A 20 -0.09 -5.17 12.04
N VAL A 21 0.20 -5.70 10.86
CA VAL A 21 -0.05 -7.10 10.48
C VAL A 21 1.09 -7.60 9.60
N VAL A 22 1.52 -8.82 9.84
CA VAL A 22 2.50 -9.51 8.99
C VAL A 22 1.73 -10.23 7.88
N LEU A 23 2.13 -9.99 6.63
CA LEU A 23 1.53 -10.66 5.48
C LEU A 23 2.03 -12.11 5.40
N GLN A 24 1.11 -13.03 5.13
CA GLN A 24 1.45 -14.45 4.98
C GLN A 24 2.35 -14.67 3.78
N THR A 25 3.37 -15.50 3.93
CA THR A 25 4.30 -15.86 2.86
C THR A 25 3.71 -16.90 1.90
N GLY A 26 4.31 -17.03 0.71
CA GLY A 26 3.89 -18.03 -0.27
C GLY A 26 2.75 -17.59 -1.20
N SER A 27 2.41 -16.32 -1.20
CA SER A 27 1.41 -15.74 -2.09
C SER A 27 1.96 -14.55 -2.86
N ARG A 28 1.34 -14.24 -3.99
CA ARG A 28 1.49 -12.95 -4.66
C ARG A 28 0.32 -12.07 -4.28
N TYR A 29 0.60 -10.95 -3.66
CA TYR A 29 -0.37 -9.93 -3.32
C TYR A 29 -0.53 -8.97 -4.49
N ASP A 30 -1.72 -8.96 -5.10
CA ASP A 30 -2.05 -8.08 -6.21
C ASP A 30 -2.60 -6.76 -5.69
N GLU A 31 -3.38 -6.81 -4.61
CA GLU A 31 -4.02 -5.65 -3.99
C GLU A 31 -4.36 -5.96 -2.52
N ILE A 32 -4.26 -4.96 -1.66
CA ILE A 32 -4.70 -5.04 -0.26
C ILE A 32 -5.82 -4.02 -0.04
N HIS A 33 -6.87 -4.46 0.64
CA HIS A 33 -8.02 -3.65 1.01
C HIS A 33 -8.07 -3.49 2.52
N LEU A 34 -8.12 -2.25 2.98
CA LEU A 34 -8.29 -1.90 4.38
C LEU A 34 -9.71 -1.38 4.61
N LYS A 35 -10.36 -1.84 5.66
CA LYS A 35 -11.67 -1.37 6.10
C LYS A 35 -11.60 -0.88 7.54
N SER A 36 -12.03 0.35 7.76
CA SER A 36 -12.09 0.98 9.07
C SER A 36 -13.39 1.74 9.24
N ASN A 37 -13.90 1.81 10.49
CA ASN A 37 -14.99 2.72 10.86
C ASN A 37 -14.52 4.17 10.98
N GLN A 38 -13.21 4.40 11.02
CA GLN A 38 -12.55 5.70 11.18
C GLN A 38 -11.50 5.92 10.09
N ILE A 39 -11.91 5.72 8.82
CA ILE A 39 -10.98 5.78 7.68
C ILE A 39 -10.31 7.17 7.55
N ASP A 40 -11.05 8.23 7.83
CA ASP A 40 -10.55 9.61 7.75
C ASP A 40 -9.59 9.97 8.89
N GLN A 41 -9.44 9.10 9.88
CA GLN A 41 -8.49 9.23 10.97
C GLN A 41 -7.21 8.41 10.75
N ILE A 42 -7.03 7.81 9.58
CA ILE A 42 -5.78 7.18 9.19
C ILE A 42 -4.81 8.26 8.73
N GLU A 43 -3.70 8.42 9.44
CA GLU A 43 -2.64 9.36 9.07
C GLU A 43 -1.74 8.81 7.99
N ARG A 44 -1.39 7.53 8.11
CA ARG A 44 -0.36 6.91 7.25
C ARG A 44 -0.54 5.42 7.13
N VAL A 45 -0.25 4.91 5.95
CA VAL A 45 -0.14 3.48 5.67
C VAL A 45 1.26 3.19 5.12
N THR A 46 1.97 2.28 5.76
CA THR A 46 3.34 1.90 5.39
C THR A 46 3.41 0.41 5.11
N LEU A 47 4.07 0.04 4.04
CA LEU A 47 4.39 -1.35 3.72
C LEU A 47 5.90 -1.52 3.65
N THR A 48 6.42 -2.45 4.44
CA THR A 48 7.83 -2.83 4.43
C THR A 48 7.99 -4.28 4.00
N LEU A 49 9.11 -4.57 3.35
CA LEU A 49 9.53 -5.91 2.99
C LEU A 49 10.98 -6.10 3.42
N ASN A 50 11.24 -7.05 4.30
CA ASN A 50 12.59 -7.33 4.82
C ASN A 50 13.28 -6.06 5.34
N ALA A 51 12.54 -5.25 6.12
CA ALA A 51 12.95 -3.95 6.66
C ALA A 51 13.22 -2.86 5.61
N VAL A 52 12.89 -3.09 4.34
CA VAL A 52 12.95 -2.06 3.29
C VAL A 52 11.56 -1.49 3.07
N GLU A 53 11.39 -0.18 3.21
CA GLU A 53 10.13 0.50 2.93
C GLU A 53 9.82 0.45 1.43
N LEU A 54 8.66 -0.10 1.08
CA LEU A 54 8.15 -0.11 -0.28
C LEU A 54 7.36 1.18 -0.56
N PHE A 55 6.56 1.57 0.41
CA PHE A 55 5.86 2.86 0.41
C PHE A 55 5.44 3.26 1.82
N SER A 56 5.25 4.56 2.00
CA SER A 56 4.67 5.16 3.20
C SER A 56 3.82 6.33 2.75
N LEU A 57 2.51 6.14 2.70
CA LEU A 57 1.54 7.05 2.09
C LEU A 57 0.57 7.59 3.12
N THR A 58 0.28 8.88 3.03
CA THR A 58 -0.80 9.52 3.78
C THR A 58 -2.16 9.18 3.15
N LEU A 59 -3.24 9.40 3.89
CA LEU A 59 -4.59 9.18 3.37
C LEU A 59 -4.88 10.01 2.11
N ASP A 60 -4.41 11.26 2.06
CA ASP A 60 -4.61 12.12 0.89
C ASP A 60 -3.85 11.62 -0.34
N GLU A 61 -2.64 11.10 -0.14
CA GLU A 61 -1.88 10.46 -1.22
C GLU A 61 -2.54 9.18 -1.71
N LEU A 62 -3.14 8.40 -0.82
CA LEU A 62 -3.92 7.23 -1.20
C LEU A 62 -5.17 7.62 -1.99
N LYS A 63 -5.90 8.66 -1.56
CA LYS A 63 -7.03 9.22 -2.30
C LYS A 63 -6.62 9.69 -3.71
N MET A 64 -5.46 10.34 -3.81
CA MET A 64 -4.92 10.78 -5.10
C MET A 64 -4.57 9.58 -6.01
N LEU A 65 -3.98 8.51 -5.46
CA LEU A 65 -3.68 7.29 -6.22
C LEU A 65 -4.94 6.58 -6.68
N ASP A 66 -5.98 6.49 -5.84
CA ASP A 66 -7.26 5.91 -6.22
C ASP A 66 -7.94 6.70 -7.33
N ALA A 67 -7.92 8.04 -7.25
CA ALA A 67 -8.42 8.91 -8.31
C ALA A 67 -7.64 8.74 -9.61
N TYR A 68 -6.32 8.59 -9.54
CA TYR A 68 -5.48 8.32 -10.71
C TYR A 68 -5.79 6.97 -11.35
N ASN A 69 -5.96 5.95 -10.54
CA ASN A 69 -6.30 4.59 -11.00
C ASN A 69 -7.79 4.43 -11.34
N ARG A 70 -8.60 5.51 -11.23
CA ARG A 70 -10.05 5.50 -11.45
C ARG A 70 -10.81 4.49 -10.60
N VAL A 71 -10.33 4.26 -9.38
CA VAL A 71 -10.95 3.35 -8.42
C VAL A 71 -11.74 4.16 -7.42
N GLU A 72 -13.06 4.00 -7.38
CA GLU A 72 -13.96 4.76 -6.49
C GLU A 72 -14.15 4.12 -5.11
N TYR A 73 -13.12 3.52 -4.52
CA TYR A 73 -13.28 2.72 -3.30
C TYR A 73 -13.36 3.50 -1.98
N ILE A 74 -12.96 4.77 -1.93
CA ILE A 74 -12.85 5.51 -0.66
C ILE A 74 -14.21 5.96 -0.08
N SER A 75 -15.30 5.86 -0.81
CA SER A 75 -16.60 6.42 -0.39
C SER A 75 -17.25 5.75 0.82
N THR A 76 -16.79 4.60 1.28
CA THR A 76 -17.49 3.80 2.32
C THR A 76 -16.58 3.18 3.40
N GLY A 77 -15.50 3.86 3.78
CA GLY A 77 -14.62 3.34 4.84
C GLY A 77 -13.66 2.25 4.35
N HIS A 78 -13.34 2.24 3.07
CA HIS A 78 -12.36 1.34 2.47
C HIS A 78 -11.22 2.12 1.82
N ILE A 79 -10.00 1.58 1.92
CA ILE A 79 -8.81 2.01 1.18
C ILE A 79 -8.32 0.81 0.38
N SER A 80 -7.94 1.05 -0.88
CA SER A 80 -7.27 0.07 -1.72
C SER A 80 -5.79 0.42 -1.86
N LEU A 81 -4.94 -0.58 -1.73
CA LEU A 81 -3.49 -0.49 -1.88
C LEU A 81 -3.08 -1.36 -3.07
N PRO A 82 -2.99 -0.80 -4.28
CA PRO A 82 -2.62 -1.56 -5.46
C PRO A 82 -1.12 -1.90 -5.43
N LEU A 83 -0.78 -3.17 -5.30
CA LEU A 83 0.60 -3.67 -5.32
C LEU A 83 1.00 -4.10 -6.73
N GLY A 84 0.03 -4.52 -7.54
CA GLY A 84 0.18 -4.86 -8.94
C GLY A 84 -0.38 -3.79 -9.88
N LEU A 85 -0.02 -3.88 -11.15
CA LEU A 85 -0.64 -3.10 -12.23
C LEU A 85 -1.91 -3.84 -12.73
N ASN A 86 -2.95 -3.85 -11.90
CA ASN A 86 -4.20 -4.58 -12.21
C ASN A 86 -4.88 -4.05 -13.49
N GLU A 87 -4.59 -2.81 -13.86
CA GLU A 87 -5.12 -2.14 -15.05
C GLU A 87 -4.31 -2.42 -16.34
N ALA A 88 -3.18 -3.13 -16.24
CA ALA A 88 -2.38 -3.44 -17.40
C ALA A 88 -3.15 -4.38 -18.33
N VAL A 89 -3.23 -4.02 -19.62
CA VAL A 89 -3.90 -4.82 -20.65
C VAL A 89 -3.19 -6.17 -20.85
N MET A 90 -1.87 -6.21 -20.62
CA MET A 90 -1.08 -7.42 -20.75
C MET A 90 -1.03 -8.18 -19.42
N LEU A 91 -1.41 -9.44 -19.46
CA LEU A 91 -1.37 -10.34 -18.30
C LEU A 91 0.04 -10.44 -17.68
N ASP A 92 1.07 -10.45 -18.52
CA ASP A 92 2.47 -10.50 -18.08
C ASP A 92 2.86 -9.28 -17.24
N ALA A 93 2.34 -8.09 -17.56
CA ALA A 93 2.59 -6.89 -16.77
C ALA A 93 1.86 -6.94 -15.42
N GLN A 94 0.65 -7.48 -15.38
CA GLN A 94 -0.07 -7.72 -14.12
C GLN A 94 0.68 -8.72 -13.24
N VAL A 95 1.18 -9.81 -13.86
CA VAL A 95 1.91 -10.87 -13.16
C VAL A 95 3.27 -10.38 -12.64
N ALA A 96 3.94 -9.50 -13.40
CA ALA A 96 5.29 -9.04 -13.07
C ALA A 96 5.34 -8.04 -11.89
N THR A 97 4.23 -7.41 -11.53
CA THR A 97 4.22 -6.25 -10.61
C THR A 97 3.63 -6.53 -9.22
N GLY A 98 2.92 -7.63 -9.02
CA GLY A 98 2.39 -8.00 -7.70
C GLY A 98 3.51 -8.30 -6.69
N LEU A 99 3.24 -8.06 -5.40
CA LEU A 99 4.20 -8.36 -4.34
C LEU A 99 4.25 -9.87 -4.09
N VAL A 100 5.27 -10.53 -4.59
CA VAL A 100 5.54 -11.95 -4.31
C VAL A 100 6.26 -12.07 -2.97
N THR A 101 5.71 -12.87 -2.06
CA THR A 101 6.31 -13.21 -0.77
C THR A 101 6.77 -14.67 -0.78
N GLY A 102 8.03 -14.90 -0.46
CA GLY A 102 8.64 -16.23 -0.38
C GLY A 102 8.92 -16.66 1.06
N PRO A 103 9.37 -17.92 1.25
CA PRO A 103 9.85 -18.38 2.55
C PRO A 103 10.97 -17.48 3.08
N GLY A 104 10.86 -17.04 4.35
CA GLY A 104 11.84 -16.16 4.97
C GLY A 104 11.63 -14.67 4.72
N ASP A 105 10.68 -14.28 3.85
CA ASP A 105 10.31 -12.87 3.74
C ASP A 105 9.51 -12.41 4.96
N ASN A 106 9.76 -11.17 5.35
CA ASN A 106 8.99 -10.47 6.37
C ASN A 106 8.36 -9.23 5.75
N ALA A 107 7.10 -9.33 5.35
CA ALA A 107 6.33 -8.22 4.82
C ALA A 107 5.37 -7.72 5.91
N VAL A 108 5.52 -6.47 6.33
CA VAL A 108 4.73 -5.86 7.41
C VAL A 108 3.94 -4.68 6.85
N LEU A 109 2.64 -4.72 7.07
CA LEU A 109 1.74 -3.61 6.79
C LEU A 109 1.39 -2.89 8.08
N GLU A 110 1.66 -1.59 8.12
CA GLU A 110 1.43 -0.70 9.25
C GLU A 110 0.41 0.36 8.89
N VAL A 111 -0.51 0.63 9.81
CA VAL A 111 -1.54 1.67 9.66
C VAL A 111 -1.54 2.53 10.91
N LYS A 112 -1.12 3.78 10.78
CA LYS A 112 -1.10 4.74 11.87
C LYS A 112 -2.42 5.51 11.92
N PHE A 113 -3.05 5.50 13.10
CA PHE A 113 -4.23 6.31 13.39
C PHE A 113 -3.84 7.64 14.05
N ALA A 114 -4.65 8.67 13.82
CA ALA A 114 -4.55 9.94 14.52
C ALA A 114 -4.91 9.77 16.00
N ASP A 115 -4.35 10.63 16.84
CA ASP A 115 -4.66 10.70 18.28
C ASP A 115 -6.17 11.00 18.54
N THR A 116 -6.81 11.65 17.57
CA THR A 116 -8.23 12.02 17.61
C THR A 116 -9.19 10.89 17.23
N ALA A 117 -8.68 9.73 16.81
CA ALA A 117 -9.51 8.58 16.47
C ALA A 117 -10.29 8.08 17.71
N ILE A 118 -11.57 7.71 17.53
CA ILE A 118 -12.42 7.23 18.62
C ILE A 118 -12.75 5.76 18.38
N SER A 119 -12.18 4.87 19.21
CA SER A 119 -12.42 3.42 19.12
C SER A 119 -12.27 2.89 17.68
N PRO A 120 -11.12 3.09 17.03
CA PRO A 120 -10.93 2.66 15.66
C PRO A 120 -11.01 1.14 15.56
N THR A 121 -11.57 0.66 14.46
CA THR A 121 -11.54 -0.76 14.08
C THR A 121 -10.83 -0.89 12.75
N LEU A 122 -10.04 -1.94 12.57
CA LEU A 122 -9.30 -2.17 11.33
C LEU A 122 -9.41 -3.64 10.90
N LYS A 123 -9.77 -3.84 9.65
CA LYS A 123 -9.79 -5.16 8.99
C LYS A 123 -9.05 -5.08 7.68
N GLY A 124 -8.25 -6.09 7.38
CA GLY A 124 -7.54 -6.22 6.12
C GLY A 124 -8.03 -7.40 5.31
N PHE A 125 -8.04 -7.21 4.00
CA PHE A 125 -8.30 -8.24 3.01
C PHE A 125 -7.29 -8.11 1.89
N ALA A 126 -7.05 -9.16 1.14
CA ALA A 126 -6.14 -9.09 0.01
C ALA A 126 -6.64 -9.93 -1.16
N ASN A 127 -6.41 -9.42 -2.36
CA ASN A 127 -6.47 -10.18 -3.58
C ASN A 127 -5.10 -10.85 -3.79
N VAL A 128 -5.07 -12.17 -3.77
CA VAL A 128 -3.84 -12.93 -3.94
C VAL A 128 -3.95 -13.87 -5.13
N SER A 129 -2.81 -14.11 -5.76
CA SER A 129 -2.68 -15.00 -6.91
C SER A 129 -1.58 -16.02 -6.70
N ALA A 130 -1.65 -17.12 -7.44
CA ALA A 130 -0.53 -18.04 -7.54
C ALA A 130 0.66 -17.38 -8.26
N HIS A 131 1.86 -17.78 -7.87
CA HIS A 131 3.10 -17.28 -8.48
C HIS A 131 4.09 -18.44 -8.71
N ASN A 132 5.10 -18.18 -9.53
CA ASN A 132 6.16 -19.14 -9.86
C ASN A 132 7.39 -19.05 -8.93
N GLY A 133 7.30 -18.33 -7.83
CA GLY A 133 8.38 -18.11 -6.87
C GLY A 133 9.35 -16.97 -7.22
N VAL A 134 9.26 -16.43 -8.42
CA VAL A 134 10.15 -15.34 -8.87
C VAL A 134 9.50 -13.98 -8.54
N ARG A 135 10.23 -13.15 -7.80
CA ARG A 135 9.91 -11.74 -7.61
C ARG A 135 10.59 -10.95 -8.72
N ALA A 136 9.85 -10.64 -9.78
CA ALA A 136 10.40 -9.94 -10.93
C ALA A 136 10.60 -8.44 -10.64
N ARG A 137 9.58 -7.78 -10.08
CA ARG A 137 9.60 -6.35 -9.75
C ARG A 137 8.76 -6.10 -8.50
N VAL A 138 9.13 -5.09 -7.73
CA VAL A 138 8.36 -4.61 -6.59
C VAL A 138 8.02 -3.14 -6.82
N ARG A 139 6.72 -2.83 -6.77
CA ARG A 139 6.27 -1.46 -6.92
C ARG A 139 6.66 -0.66 -5.69
N ARG A 140 7.30 0.49 -5.89
CA ARG A 140 7.66 1.44 -4.84
C ARG A 140 7.05 2.79 -5.15
N PHE A 141 6.60 3.47 -4.10
CA PHE A 141 6.20 4.87 -4.18
C PHE A 141 7.21 5.71 -3.43
N ILE A 142 7.89 6.60 -4.16
CA ILE A 142 8.91 7.47 -3.59
C ILE A 142 8.36 8.89 -3.58
N ARG A 143 8.39 9.53 -2.42
CA ARG A 143 7.99 10.92 -2.26
C ARG A 143 9.20 11.82 -2.43
N TYR A 144 9.04 12.86 -3.24
CA TYR A 144 10.00 13.95 -3.34
C TYR A 144 9.35 15.22 -2.83
N THR A 145 9.97 15.87 -1.84
CA THR A 145 9.55 17.17 -1.36
C THR A 145 10.39 18.24 -2.08
N ILE A 146 9.72 19.12 -2.80
CA ILE A 146 10.36 20.21 -3.52
C ILE A 146 10.00 21.50 -2.78
N PRO A 147 11.00 22.21 -2.19
CA PRO A 147 10.74 23.47 -1.55
C PRO A 147 10.42 24.53 -2.62
N VAL A 148 9.23 25.11 -2.56
CA VAL A 148 8.82 26.23 -3.40
C VAL A 148 9.15 27.52 -2.66
N THR A 149 10.17 28.25 -3.09
CA THR A 149 10.63 29.48 -2.43
C THR A 149 10.03 30.77 -3.01
N GLY A 150 9.20 30.66 -4.05
CA GLY A 150 8.56 31.82 -4.68
C GLY A 150 7.61 31.44 -5.80
N ALA A 151 6.91 32.43 -6.36
CA ALA A 151 6.10 32.25 -7.55
C ALA A 151 7.01 32.18 -8.78
N GLY A 152 6.95 31.08 -9.54
CA GLY A 152 7.76 30.88 -10.73
C GLY A 152 7.67 29.45 -11.26
N GLN A 153 8.36 29.19 -12.36
CA GLN A 153 8.51 27.85 -12.91
C GLN A 153 9.49 27.06 -12.04
N ILE A 154 9.12 25.83 -11.70
CA ILE A 154 9.98 24.90 -10.96
C ILE A 154 10.40 23.81 -11.93
N ASP A 155 11.70 23.69 -12.17
CA ASP A 155 12.27 22.64 -12.99
C ASP A 155 12.62 21.42 -12.15
N PHE A 156 12.06 20.26 -12.52
CA PHE A 156 12.33 18.96 -11.90
C PHE A 156 13.59 18.33 -12.54
N THR A 157 14.75 18.91 -12.30
CA THR A 157 15.99 18.45 -12.94
C THR A 157 16.68 17.30 -12.23
N SER A 158 16.26 16.94 -11.02
CA SER A 158 16.96 15.95 -10.17
C SER A 158 16.03 14.91 -9.57
N LEU A 159 15.16 14.33 -10.38
CA LEU A 159 14.49 13.11 -9.94
C LEU A 159 15.56 12.01 -9.82
N VAL A 160 15.80 11.54 -8.60
CA VAL A 160 16.70 10.43 -8.34
C VAL A 160 16.13 9.20 -9.05
N LYS A 161 16.85 8.70 -10.06
CA LYS A 161 16.53 7.40 -10.64
C LYS A 161 16.69 6.39 -9.52
N GLY A 162 15.64 5.61 -9.25
CA GLY A 162 15.75 4.49 -8.35
C GLY A 162 16.87 3.54 -8.80
N PRO A 163 17.43 2.73 -7.90
CA PRO A 163 18.34 1.67 -8.31
C PRO A 163 17.62 0.78 -9.33
N ASP A 164 18.30 0.54 -10.45
CA ASP A 164 17.86 -0.35 -11.53
C ASP A 164 17.63 -1.77 -11.01
#